data_87304bb139ed4c3678885bc7ecfee7cc
#
_entry.id   87304bb139ed4c3678885bc7ecfee7cc
#
_cell.length_a   1.000
_cell.length_b   1.000
_cell.length_c   1.000
_cell.angle_alpha   90.00
_cell.angle_beta   90.00
_cell.angle_gamma   90.00
#
_symmetry.space_group_name_H-M   'P 1'
#
loop_
_entity.id
_entity.type
_entity.pdbx_description
1 polymer ?
#
loop_
_entity_poly.entity_id
_entity_poly.type
_entity_poly.pdbx_seq_one_letter_code
_entity_poly.pdbx_strand_id
1 'polypeptide(L)'
;MSNLPPEVTKLRSQLTEATSIHLVDNIQFCLVSTTFTSEVILTSYVCDGKSQSNEEPPILLLHGFDSSLLEFRRLLPKLANSRQTFAMDLFGFGLTERLVDSQVSPEAIKEHLYYFWKTAIAKPIILVGASMGGAAAIDFALTYPDVVKKLILIGSAGMRKGTAAGKFLVPPLDRMATDFLRSPKVRREVSLKAYADPRFVTLDAEVCASLHLAMPRWSDSLIAFTKSGGYGSFAKQLAYLPQETLILWGDRDRILGTKDAAKFQSIIPKNKLIWIDNSGHVPHLERPEITAQEILKFI
;
A
#
# COMPACT_ATOMS: atom_id res chain seq x y z
N MET A 1 16.61 6.36 -19.13
CA MET A 1 16.87 7.28 -18.01
C MET A 1 15.55 7.49 -17.30
N SER A 2 15.54 7.35 -16.00
CA SER A 2 14.31 7.33 -15.20
C SER A 2 13.53 8.65 -15.33
N ASN A 3 12.24 8.58 -15.62
CA ASN A 3 11.30 9.72 -15.58
C ASN A 3 11.00 10.18 -14.13
N LEU A 4 11.93 9.94 -13.21
CA LEU A 4 11.77 10.32 -11.81
C LEU A 4 11.94 11.83 -11.65
N PRO A 5 11.12 12.50 -10.79
CA PRO A 5 11.32 13.89 -10.44
C PRO A 5 12.73 14.15 -9.90
N PRO A 6 13.31 15.35 -10.17
CA PRO A 6 14.68 15.67 -9.73
C PRO A 6 14.92 15.49 -8.23
N GLU A 7 13.94 15.82 -7.42
CA GLU A 7 13.98 15.68 -5.96
C GLU A 7 14.05 14.22 -5.53
N VAL A 8 13.29 13.34 -6.20
CA VAL A 8 13.32 11.90 -5.98
C VAL A 8 14.67 11.33 -6.39
N THR A 9 15.22 11.78 -7.54
CA THR A 9 16.57 11.38 -8.00
C THR A 9 17.64 11.78 -6.99
N LYS A 10 17.55 12.95 -6.38
CA LYS A 10 18.47 13.39 -5.33
C LYS A 10 18.37 12.51 -4.08
N LEU A 11 17.18 12.17 -3.63
CA LEU A 11 16.99 11.30 -2.46
C LEU A 11 17.45 9.87 -2.72
N ARG A 12 17.33 9.38 -3.97
CA ARG A 12 17.83 8.06 -4.36
C ARG A 12 19.32 7.87 -4.02
N SER A 13 20.15 8.91 -4.15
CA SER A 13 21.58 8.82 -3.83
C SER A 13 21.89 8.53 -2.35
N GLN A 14 20.89 8.64 -1.47
CA GLN A 14 20.99 8.35 -0.05
C GLN A 14 20.58 6.91 0.31
N LEU A 15 20.05 6.15 -0.66
CA LEU A 15 19.69 4.75 -0.46
C LEU A 15 20.95 3.88 -0.41
N THR A 16 20.95 2.94 0.52
CA THR A 16 22.08 2.04 0.79
C THR A 16 21.73 0.55 0.70
N GLU A 17 20.43 0.19 0.89
CA GLU A 17 19.98 -1.19 0.72
C GLU A 17 19.86 -1.51 -0.78
N ALA A 18 20.46 -2.63 -1.21
CA ALA A 18 20.39 -3.06 -2.60
C ALA A 18 18.94 -3.23 -3.11
N THR A 19 18.04 -3.70 -2.25
CA THR A 19 16.62 -3.86 -2.57
C THR A 19 15.88 -2.52 -2.73
N SER A 20 16.25 -1.49 -1.97
CA SER A 20 15.72 -0.13 -2.09
C SER A 20 16.16 0.50 -3.40
N ILE A 21 17.45 0.39 -3.71
CA ILE A 21 18.04 0.89 -4.96
C ILE A 21 17.40 0.19 -6.16
N HIS A 22 17.33 -1.16 -6.12
CA HIS A 22 16.70 -1.95 -7.17
C HIS A 22 15.27 -1.50 -7.45
N LEU A 23 14.47 -1.31 -6.40
CA LEU A 23 13.07 -0.93 -6.60
C LEU A 23 12.94 0.47 -7.22
N VAL A 24 13.70 1.45 -6.72
CA VAL A 24 13.67 2.83 -7.28
C VAL A 24 14.12 2.85 -8.72
N ASP A 25 15.15 2.09 -9.08
CA ASP A 25 15.69 2.06 -10.45
C ASP A 25 14.75 1.38 -11.46
N ASN A 26 13.82 0.56 -10.97
CA ASN A 26 12.85 -0.16 -11.80
C ASN A 26 11.44 0.48 -11.77
N ILE A 27 11.29 1.67 -11.20
CA ILE A 27 10.01 2.39 -11.25
C ILE A 27 9.69 2.75 -12.71
N GLN A 28 8.50 2.36 -13.11
CA GLN A 28 7.89 2.64 -14.39
C GLN A 28 6.66 3.52 -14.19
N PHE A 29 6.23 4.14 -15.27
CA PHE A 29 5.03 4.95 -15.30
C PHE A 29 4.13 4.52 -16.46
N CYS A 30 2.83 4.45 -16.20
CA CYS A 30 1.82 4.29 -17.25
C CYS A 30 0.75 5.36 -17.13
N LEU A 31 0.12 5.66 -18.25
CA LEU A 31 -0.98 6.62 -18.34
C LEU A 31 -2.30 5.89 -18.05
N VAL A 32 -3.01 6.31 -17.01
CA VAL A 32 -4.27 5.73 -16.58
C VAL A 32 -5.38 6.76 -16.77
N SER A 33 -6.35 6.46 -17.63
CA SER A 33 -7.58 7.25 -17.79
C SER A 33 -8.66 6.69 -16.87
N THR A 34 -9.38 7.56 -16.17
CA THR A 34 -10.48 7.21 -15.25
C THR A 34 -11.76 7.91 -15.65
N THR A 35 -12.88 7.62 -15.00
CA THR A 35 -14.14 8.32 -15.29
C THR A 35 -14.39 9.52 -14.37
N PHE A 36 -13.67 9.62 -13.24
CA PHE A 36 -13.83 10.73 -12.30
C PHE A 36 -13.06 12.01 -12.70
N THR A 37 -12.20 11.94 -13.71
CA THR A 37 -11.48 13.09 -14.26
C THR A 37 -11.26 12.93 -15.76
N SER A 38 -11.21 14.05 -16.48
CA SER A 38 -10.82 14.07 -17.90
C SER A 38 -9.30 14.05 -18.10
N GLU A 39 -8.52 14.30 -17.04
CA GLU A 39 -7.07 14.25 -17.08
C GLU A 39 -6.57 12.81 -16.99
N VAL A 40 -5.50 12.50 -17.70
CA VAL A 40 -4.83 11.20 -17.65
C VAL A 40 -3.82 11.23 -16.51
N ILE A 41 -3.85 10.22 -15.66
CA ILE A 41 -3.02 10.14 -14.45
C ILE A 41 -1.74 9.37 -14.76
N LEU A 42 -0.59 10.00 -14.60
CA LEU A 42 0.72 9.33 -14.68
C LEU A 42 0.93 8.49 -13.41
N THR A 43 0.77 7.18 -13.54
CA THR A 43 0.76 6.22 -12.42
C THR A 43 2.07 5.49 -12.31
N SER A 44 2.70 5.57 -11.14
CA SER A 44 3.95 4.88 -10.84
C SER A 44 3.70 3.44 -10.41
N TYR A 45 4.53 2.53 -10.90
CA TYR A 45 4.52 1.12 -10.52
C TYR A 45 5.88 0.46 -10.75
N VAL A 46 6.08 -0.70 -10.18
CA VAL A 46 7.17 -1.62 -10.49
C VAL A 46 6.55 -2.95 -10.91
N CYS A 47 7.13 -3.58 -11.93
CA CYS A 47 6.83 -4.96 -12.31
C CYS A 47 8.14 -5.74 -12.35
N ASP A 48 8.24 -6.81 -11.57
CA ASP A 48 9.42 -7.67 -11.53
C ASP A 48 9.01 -9.14 -11.57
N GLY A 49 9.97 -10.00 -11.95
CA GLY A 49 9.72 -11.41 -12.18
C GLY A 49 9.06 -11.70 -13.54
N LYS A 50 9.02 -12.97 -13.88
CA LYS A 50 8.40 -13.46 -15.12
C LYS A 50 7.21 -14.34 -14.80
N SER A 51 6.16 -14.25 -15.60
CA SER A 51 5.10 -15.25 -15.60
C SER A 51 5.69 -16.56 -16.15
N GLN A 52 5.56 -17.64 -15.39
CA GLN A 52 6.01 -18.96 -15.85
C GLN A 52 5.02 -19.58 -16.87
N SER A 53 3.75 -19.16 -16.78
CA SER A 53 2.71 -19.46 -17.78
C SER A 53 1.73 -18.30 -17.89
N ASN A 54 0.99 -18.22 -19.02
CA ASN A 54 -0.06 -17.22 -19.20
C ASN A 54 -1.26 -17.41 -18.24
N GLU A 55 -1.40 -18.57 -17.63
CA GLU A 55 -2.50 -18.92 -16.74
C GLU A 55 -2.26 -18.52 -15.28
N GLU A 56 -1.00 -18.28 -14.91
CA GLU A 56 -0.67 -17.90 -13.55
C GLU A 56 -1.06 -16.44 -13.25
N PRO A 57 -1.93 -16.21 -12.25
CA PRO A 57 -2.30 -14.86 -11.85
C PRO A 57 -1.07 -14.13 -11.24
N PRO A 58 -0.74 -12.92 -11.72
CA PRO A 58 0.32 -12.13 -11.11
C PRO A 58 -0.11 -11.61 -9.74
N ILE A 59 0.88 -11.20 -8.94
CA ILE A 59 0.66 -10.57 -7.63
C ILE A 59 0.61 -9.05 -7.84
N LEU A 60 -0.35 -8.36 -7.20
CA LEU A 60 -0.41 -6.90 -7.11
C LEU A 60 -0.35 -6.46 -5.65
N LEU A 61 0.63 -5.63 -5.31
CA LEU A 61 0.90 -5.12 -3.97
C LEU A 61 0.39 -3.68 -3.82
N LEU A 62 -0.40 -3.41 -2.77
CA LEU A 62 -0.96 -2.10 -2.42
C LEU A 62 -0.42 -1.64 -1.06
N HIS A 63 0.26 -0.49 -1.05
CA HIS A 63 0.93 0.08 0.13
C HIS A 63 -0.03 0.74 1.13
N GLY A 64 0.49 1.06 2.32
CA GLY A 64 -0.23 1.69 3.42
C GLY A 64 -0.47 3.20 3.24
N PHE A 65 -1.08 3.80 4.27
CA PHE A 65 -1.36 5.24 4.32
C PHE A 65 -0.06 6.05 4.36
N ASP A 66 -0.03 7.14 3.60
CA ASP A 66 1.10 8.07 3.50
C ASP A 66 2.44 7.35 3.24
N SER A 67 2.40 6.39 2.31
CA SER A 67 3.50 5.53 1.91
C SER A 67 3.64 5.49 0.38
N SER A 68 4.42 4.55 -0.12
CA SER A 68 4.63 4.30 -1.55
C SER A 68 4.94 2.82 -1.80
N LEU A 69 5.04 2.44 -3.07
CA LEU A 69 5.46 1.10 -3.49
C LEU A 69 6.80 0.65 -2.87
N LEU A 70 7.63 1.60 -2.40
CA LEU A 70 8.89 1.30 -1.68
C LEU A 70 8.68 0.59 -0.34
N GLU A 71 7.45 0.57 0.17
CA GLU A 71 7.07 -0.26 1.31
C GLU A 71 7.33 -1.74 1.04
N PHE A 72 7.28 -2.16 -0.22
CA PHE A 72 7.52 -3.55 -0.62
C PHE A 72 8.96 -3.87 -1.07
N ARG A 73 9.92 -2.96 -0.86
CA ARG A 73 11.30 -3.12 -1.34
C ARG A 73 11.99 -4.42 -0.93
N ARG A 74 11.65 -4.96 0.26
CA ARG A 74 12.22 -6.23 0.74
C ARG A 74 11.38 -7.44 0.38
N LEU A 75 10.07 -7.29 0.21
CA LEU A 75 9.13 -8.37 -0.10
C LEU A 75 9.06 -8.66 -1.60
N LEU A 76 8.93 -7.62 -2.44
CA LEU A 76 8.68 -7.76 -3.87
C LEU A 76 9.71 -8.64 -4.57
N PRO A 77 11.04 -8.48 -4.40
CA PRO A 77 12.02 -9.31 -5.07
C PRO A 77 11.91 -10.79 -4.71
N LYS A 78 11.46 -11.11 -3.48
CA LYS A 78 11.29 -12.49 -3.02
C LYS A 78 10.08 -13.17 -3.67
N LEU A 79 9.00 -12.44 -3.87
CA LEU A 79 7.83 -12.91 -4.60
C LEU A 79 8.13 -13.02 -6.11
N ALA A 80 8.87 -12.04 -6.65
CA ALA A 80 9.24 -11.97 -8.05
C ALA A 80 10.12 -13.13 -8.53
N ASN A 81 10.87 -13.77 -7.62
CA ASN A 81 11.62 -14.98 -7.94
C ASN A 81 10.73 -16.15 -8.39
N SER A 82 9.46 -16.16 -7.97
CA SER A 82 8.53 -17.28 -8.24
C SER A 82 7.35 -16.85 -9.10
N ARG A 83 6.97 -15.56 -9.08
CA ARG A 83 5.76 -15.08 -9.72
C ARG A 83 5.88 -13.63 -10.17
N GLN A 84 5.35 -13.29 -11.35
CA GLN A 84 5.29 -11.90 -11.77
C GLN A 84 4.57 -11.06 -10.71
N THR A 85 5.26 -10.03 -10.22
CA THR A 85 4.80 -9.22 -9.09
C THR A 85 4.82 -7.76 -9.44
N PHE A 86 3.69 -7.12 -9.27
CA PHE A 86 3.50 -5.68 -9.41
C PHE A 86 3.41 -5.03 -8.03
N ALA A 87 3.94 -3.83 -7.90
CA ALA A 87 3.61 -2.91 -6.83
C ALA A 87 3.26 -1.56 -7.47
N MET A 88 2.17 -0.94 -7.05
CA MET A 88 1.76 0.36 -7.58
C MET A 88 1.61 1.40 -6.47
N ASP A 89 1.77 2.65 -6.83
CA ASP A 89 1.40 3.76 -5.97
C ASP A 89 -0.07 4.10 -6.16
N LEU A 90 -0.83 4.06 -5.08
CA LEU A 90 -2.25 4.38 -5.06
C LEU A 90 -2.50 5.84 -5.43
N PHE A 91 -3.63 6.15 -6.05
CA PHE A 91 -4.03 7.52 -6.39
C PHE A 91 -3.97 8.45 -5.17
N GLY A 92 -3.30 9.58 -5.32
CA GLY A 92 -3.04 10.55 -4.25
C GLY A 92 -1.85 10.23 -3.36
N PHE A 93 -1.19 9.08 -3.54
CA PHE A 93 -0.05 8.62 -2.73
C PHE A 93 1.17 8.28 -3.59
N GLY A 94 2.28 7.94 -2.93
CA GLY A 94 3.51 7.53 -3.58
C GLY A 94 4.04 8.55 -4.59
N LEU A 95 4.51 8.08 -5.73
CA LEU A 95 5.00 8.87 -6.86
C LEU A 95 3.95 9.01 -7.98
N THR A 96 2.75 8.45 -7.82
CA THR A 96 1.63 8.68 -8.75
C THR A 96 1.27 10.16 -8.77
N GLU A 97 1.04 10.68 -9.97
CA GLU A 97 0.70 12.09 -10.20
C GLU A 97 -0.53 12.52 -9.39
N ARG A 98 -0.46 13.74 -8.86
CA ARG A 98 -1.55 14.36 -8.11
C ARG A 98 -2.12 15.51 -8.94
N LEU A 99 -3.34 15.36 -9.36
CA LEU A 99 -4.04 16.37 -10.16
C LEU A 99 -4.45 17.57 -9.31
N VAL A 100 -4.64 18.72 -9.96
CA VAL A 100 -5.16 19.91 -9.30
C VAL A 100 -6.60 19.62 -8.86
N ASP A 101 -6.97 20.06 -7.66
CA ASP A 101 -8.31 19.94 -7.10
C ASP A 101 -8.91 18.53 -7.11
N SER A 102 -8.04 17.49 -7.21
CA SER A 102 -8.49 16.12 -7.22
C SER A 102 -9.05 15.69 -5.86
N GLN A 103 -10.23 15.08 -5.89
CA GLN A 103 -10.83 14.47 -4.72
C GLN A 103 -10.21 13.10 -4.47
N VAL A 104 -9.21 13.03 -3.60
CA VAL A 104 -8.64 11.76 -3.17
C VAL A 104 -9.58 11.12 -2.15
N SER A 105 -10.22 10.02 -2.52
CA SER A 105 -11.17 9.27 -1.70
C SER A 105 -11.03 7.77 -1.93
N PRO A 106 -11.60 6.92 -1.07
CA PRO A 106 -11.67 5.47 -1.32
C PRO A 106 -12.24 5.11 -2.69
N GLU A 107 -13.28 5.80 -3.13
CA GLU A 107 -13.94 5.58 -4.43
C GLU A 107 -12.99 5.90 -5.59
N ALA A 108 -12.31 7.05 -5.54
CA ALA A 108 -11.35 7.46 -6.57
C ALA A 108 -10.13 6.52 -6.61
N ILE A 109 -9.64 6.09 -5.43
CA ILE A 109 -8.55 5.11 -5.33
C ILE A 109 -8.97 3.77 -5.96
N LYS A 110 -10.16 3.27 -5.65
CA LYS A 110 -10.70 2.02 -6.18
C LYS A 110 -10.85 2.07 -7.70
N GLU A 111 -11.41 3.16 -8.22
CA GLU A 111 -11.59 3.33 -9.66
C GLU A 111 -10.24 3.43 -10.39
N HIS A 112 -9.31 4.22 -9.86
CA HIS A 112 -7.96 4.32 -10.42
C HIS A 112 -7.24 2.96 -10.41
N LEU A 113 -7.35 2.18 -9.33
CA LEU A 113 -6.82 0.82 -9.23
C LEU A 113 -7.42 -0.10 -10.30
N TYR A 114 -8.72 0.00 -10.57
CA TYR A 114 -9.39 -0.79 -11.62
C TYR A 114 -8.84 -0.45 -13.01
N TYR A 115 -8.71 0.83 -13.33
CA TYR A 115 -8.18 1.24 -14.63
C TYR A 115 -6.67 0.97 -14.77
N PHE A 116 -5.90 1.07 -13.69
CA PHE A 116 -4.52 0.58 -13.68
C PHE A 116 -4.46 -0.92 -13.98
N TRP A 117 -5.23 -1.73 -13.27
CA TRP A 117 -5.31 -3.17 -13.52
C TRP A 117 -5.67 -3.46 -14.98
N LYS A 118 -6.66 -2.77 -15.52
CA LYS A 118 -7.12 -2.94 -16.91
C LYS A 118 -6.05 -2.56 -17.93
N THR A 119 -5.23 -1.53 -17.62
CA THR A 119 -4.18 -1.01 -18.52
C THR A 119 -2.91 -1.84 -18.46
N ALA A 120 -2.45 -2.20 -17.26
CA ALA A 120 -1.12 -2.77 -17.06
C ALA A 120 -1.12 -4.30 -16.89
N ILE A 121 -2.24 -4.91 -16.48
CA ILE A 121 -2.30 -6.34 -16.12
C ILE A 121 -3.34 -7.09 -16.95
N ALA A 122 -4.59 -6.66 -16.93
CA ALA A 122 -5.73 -7.16 -17.70
C ALA A 122 -6.03 -8.67 -17.56
N LYS A 123 -5.65 -9.29 -16.45
CA LYS A 123 -5.95 -10.69 -16.11
C LYS A 123 -6.15 -10.82 -14.59
N PRO A 124 -6.86 -11.89 -14.12
CA PRO A 124 -7.10 -12.08 -12.68
C PRO A 124 -5.80 -12.04 -11.89
N ILE A 125 -5.86 -11.45 -10.69
CA ILE A 125 -4.70 -11.18 -9.84
C ILE A 125 -4.81 -11.84 -8.47
N ILE A 126 -3.66 -12.01 -7.82
CA ILE A 126 -3.53 -12.20 -6.38
C ILE A 126 -3.30 -10.81 -5.80
N LEU A 127 -4.23 -10.33 -4.99
CA LEU A 127 -4.20 -8.98 -4.46
C LEU A 127 -3.66 -8.97 -3.04
N VAL A 128 -2.60 -8.22 -2.80
CA VAL A 128 -1.95 -8.09 -1.50
C VAL A 128 -2.06 -6.65 -1.04
N GLY A 129 -2.62 -6.42 0.15
CA GLY A 129 -2.71 -5.07 0.71
C GLY A 129 -2.12 -4.98 2.11
N ALA A 130 -1.25 -3.99 2.35
CA ALA A 130 -0.69 -3.70 3.65
C ALA A 130 -1.40 -2.49 4.28
N SER A 131 -1.79 -2.59 5.55
CA SER A 131 -2.41 -1.50 6.31
C SER A 131 -3.62 -0.88 5.58
N MET A 132 -3.59 0.41 5.20
CA MET A 132 -4.60 1.06 4.37
C MET A 132 -4.76 0.36 3.01
N GLY A 133 -3.67 -0.11 2.41
CA GLY A 133 -3.70 -0.90 1.18
C GLY A 133 -4.51 -2.19 1.33
N GLY A 134 -4.57 -2.77 2.55
CA GLY A 134 -5.45 -3.88 2.86
C GLY A 134 -6.94 -3.48 2.83
N ALA A 135 -7.29 -2.30 3.34
CA ALA A 135 -8.65 -1.78 3.22
C ALA A 135 -9.03 -1.48 1.75
N ALA A 136 -8.09 -0.93 0.96
CA ALA A 136 -8.26 -0.73 -0.47
C ALA A 136 -8.45 -2.06 -1.22
N ALA A 137 -7.67 -3.09 -0.84
CA ALA A 137 -7.78 -4.42 -1.42
C ALA A 137 -9.12 -5.10 -1.09
N ILE A 138 -9.63 -4.94 0.13
CA ILE A 138 -10.97 -5.43 0.53
C ILE A 138 -12.05 -4.75 -0.31
N ASP A 139 -12.03 -3.41 -0.39
CA ASP A 139 -13.01 -2.64 -1.16
C ASP A 139 -13.01 -3.05 -2.64
N PHE A 140 -11.81 -3.22 -3.20
CA PHE A 140 -11.62 -3.65 -4.59
C PHE A 140 -12.14 -5.07 -4.81
N ALA A 141 -11.79 -6.04 -3.95
CA ALA A 141 -12.21 -7.43 -4.06
C ALA A 141 -13.73 -7.61 -3.92
N LEU A 142 -14.38 -6.81 -3.07
CA LEU A 142 -15.83 -6.80 -2.92
C LEU A 142 -16.54 -6.19 -4.15
N THR A 143 -15.90 -5.21 -4.80
CA THR A 143 -16.48 -4.51 -5.97
C THR A 143 -16.24 -5.27 -7.27
N TYR A 144 -15.07 -5.88 -7.43
CA TYR A 144 -14.63 -6.59 -8.64
C TYR A 144 -14.21 -8.04 -8.32
N PRO A 145 -15.14 -8.90 -7.86
CA PRO A 145 -14.80 -10.24 -7.35
C PRO A 145 -14.14 -11.14 -8.40
N ASP A 146 -14.46 -10.98 -9.69
CA ASP A 146 -13.90 -11.79 -10.77
C ASP A 146 -12.44 -11.42 -11.10
N VAL A 147 -12.01 -10.22 -10.71
CA VAL A 147 -10.64 -9.74 -10.90
C VAL A 147 -9.68 -10.35 -9.88
N VAL A 148 -10.15 -10.61 -8.65
CA VAL A 148 -9.32 -11.05 -7.54
C VAL A 148 -9.47 -12.54 -7.29
N LYS A 149 -8.44 -13.33 -7.57
CA LYS A 149 -8.43 -14.78 -7.33
C LYS A 149 -8.21 -15.13 -5.86
N LYS A 150 -7.26 -14.47 -5.23
CA LYS A 150 -6.95 -14.62 -3.80
C LYS A 150 -6.64 -13.26 -3.20
N LEU A 151 -6.96 -13.09 -1.92
CA LEU A 151 -6.71 -11.87 -1.17
C LEU A 151 -5.69 -12.12 -0.06
N ILE A 152 -4.74 -11.21 0.12
CA ILE A 152 -3.75 -11.28 1.19
C ILE A 152 -3.74 -9.93 1.93
N LEU A 153 -3.95 -9.98 3.23
CA LEU A 153 -4.06 -8.83 4.11
C LEU A 153 -2.89 -8.82 5.09
N ILE A 154 -2.03 -7.82 5.00
CA ILE A 154 -0.86 -7.66 5.88
C ILE A 154 -1.13 -6.50 6.85
N GLY A 155 -1.31 -6.80 8.15
CA GLY A 155 -1.60 -5.77 9.16
C GLY A 155 -2.71 -4.81 8.71
N SER A 156 -3.82 -5.35 8.19
CA SER A 156 -4.80 -4.61 7.40
C SER A 156 -5.66 -3.67 8.23
N ALA A 157 -5.91 -2.46 7.70
CA ALA A 157 -7.03 -1.63 8.11
C ALA A 157 -8.37 -2.20 7.58
N GLY A 158 -9.51 -1.60 8.01
CA GLY A 158 -10.84 -1.98 7.54
C GLY A 158 -11.76 -2.57 8.59
N MET A 159 -11.33 -2.66 9.86
CA MET A 159 -12.18 -3.06 10.99
C MET A 159 -12.72 -1.88 11.81
N ARG A 160 -12.06 -0.73 11.74
CA ARG A 160 -12.43 0.47 12.52
C ARG A 160 -13.26 1.42 11.68
N LYS A 161 -14.21 2.09 12.33
CA LYS A 161 -14.94 3.19 11.69
C LYS A 161 -13.98 4.31 11.32
N GLY A 162 -14.12 4.87 10.13
CA GLY A 162 -13.41 6.08 9.74
C GLY A 162 -13.68 7.24 10.73
N THR A 163 -12.72 8.13 10.88
CA THR A 163 -12.87 9.27 11.79
C THR A 163 -13.61 10.41 11.11
N ALA A 164 -14.78 10.78 11.61
CA ALA A 164 -15.48 11.97 11.16
C ALA A 164 -14.68 13.27 11.45
N ALA A 165 -13.71 13.22 12.36
CA ALA A 165 -12.90 14.37 12.78
C ALA A 165 -12.13 15.02 11.62
N GLY A 166 -11.69 14.23 10.64
CA GLY A 166 -10.99 14.74 9.45
C GLY A 166 -11.84 15.72 8.62
N LYS A 167 -13.17 15.58 8.62
CA LYS A 167 -14.08 16.47 7.90
C LYS A 167 -14.08 17.90 8.45
N PHE A 168 -13.66 18.09 9.69
CA PHE A 168 -13.58 19.40 10.36
C PHE A 168 -12.19 20.02 10.29
N LEU A 169 -11.25 19.39 9.64
CA LEU A 169 -9.92 19.98 9.40
C LEU A 169 -10.03 21.09 8.34
N VAL A 170 -10.01 22.32 8.81
CA VAL A 170 -10.08 23.53 7.96
C VAL A 170 -8.77 24.30 8.03
N PRO A 171 -8.45 25.16 7.03
CA PRO A 171 -7.28 26.03 7.08
C PRO A 171 -7.31 26.97 8.31
N PRO A 172 -6.17 27.19 8.99
CA PRO A 172 -4.81 26.68 8.65
C PRO A 172 -4.50 25.31 9.28
N LEU A 173 -5.41 24.71 10.09
CA LEU A 173 -5.14 23.50 10.88
C LEU A 173 -4.80 22.28 10.00
N ASP A 174 -5.40 22.17 8.82
CA ASP A 174 -5.13 21.10 7.87
C ASP A 174 -3.68 21.16 7.35
N ARG A 175 -3.16 22.36 7.05
CA ARG A 175 -1.76 22.55 6.65
C ARG A 175 -0.81 22.29 7.79
N MET A 176 -1.11 22.78 8.99
CA MET A 176 -0.29 22.52 10.17
C MET A 176 -0.20 21.00 10.47
N ALA A 177 -1.29 20.27 10.28
CA ALA A 177 -1.30 18.82 10.48
C ALA A 177 -0.39 18.10 9.46
N THR A 178 -0.41 18.50 8.19
CA THR A 178 0.48 17.91 7.18
C THR A 178 1.94 18.32 7.38
N ASP A 179 2.22 19.56 7.78
CA ASP A 179 3.58 19.99 8.10
C ASP A 179 4.15 19.23 9.30
N PHE A 180 3.32 18.96 10.30
CA PHE A 180 3.69 18.09 11.43
C PHE A 180 4.03 16.68 10.95
N LEU A 181 3.21 16.07 10.08
CA LEU A 181 3.48 14.75 9.51
C LEU A 181 4.70 14.72 8.59
N ARG A 182 5.05 15.83 7.94
CA ARG A 182 6.26 15.96 7.12
C ARG A 182 7.54 15.97 7.95
N SER A 183 7.45 16.33 9.23
CA SER A 183 8.61 16.45 10.12
C SER A 183 9.40 15.14 10.20
N PRO A 184 10.73 15.14 9.96
CA PRO A 184 11.55 13.94 10.05
C PRO A 184 11.47 13.26 11.43
N LYS A 185 11.36 14.06 12.50
CA LYS A 185 11.19 13.54 13.86
C LYS A 185 9.90 12.73 14.00
N VAL A 186 8.78 13.27 13.52
CA VAL A 186 7.47 12.60 13.58
C VAL A 186 7.51 11.32 12.75
N ARG A 187 8.07 11.35 11.55
CA ARG A 187 8.19 10.17 10.69
C ARG A 187 9.04 9.07 11.33
N ARG A 188 10.14 9.45 11.95
CA ARG A 188 10.99 8.52 12.72
C ARG A 188 10.20 7.89 13.88
N GLU A 189 9.44 8.66 14.63
CA GLU A 189 8.59 8.15 15.73
C GLU A 189 7.52 7.18 15.22
N VAL A 190 6.90 7.48 14.08
CA VAL A 190 5.95 6.57 13.43
C VAL A 190 6.66 5.27 13.02
N SER A 191 7.84 5.35 12.41
CA SER A 191 8.65 4.18 12.07
C SER A 191 9.02 3.35 13.30
N LEU A 192 9.47 3.98 14.39
CA LEU A 192 9.77 3.30 15.66
C LEU A 192 8.56 2.57 16.27
N LYS A 193 7.34 3.04 16.00
CA LYS A 193 6.12 2.33 16.39
C LYS A 193 5.75 1.20 15.43
N ALA A 194 6.00 1.40 14.14
CA ALA A 194 5.64 0.43 13.11
C ALA A 194 6.51 -0.83 13.17
N TYR A 195 7.80 -0.68 13.44
CA TYR A 195 8.73 -1.81 13.62
C TYR A 195 8.72 -2.34 15.05
N ALA A 196 8.78 -3.66 15.21
CA ALA A 196 9.01 -4.30 16.51
C ALA A 196 10.48 -4.12 16.95
N ASP A 197 11.41 -4.23 16.01
CA ASP A 197 12.84 -4.06 16.21
C ASP A 197 13.31 -2.70 15.68
N PRO A 198 13.74 -1.78 16.56
CA PRO A 198 14.17 -0.44 16.16
C PRO A 198 15.40 -0.42 15.25
N ARG A 199 16.17 -1.52 15.17
CA ARG A 199 17.32 -1.64 14.26
C ARG A 199 16.94 -1.55 12.78
N PHE A 200 15.67 -1.80 12.45
CA PHE A 200 15.15 -1.62 11.08
C PHE A 200 14.85 -0.15 10.73
N VAL A 201 14.86 0.76 11.69
CA VAL A 201 14.70 2.21 11.44
C VAL A 201 16.06 2.80 11.05
N THR A 202 16.54 2.40 9.89
CA THR A 202 17.78 2.86 9.26
C THR A 202 17.57 4.15 8.48
N LEU A 203 18.65 4.84 8.12
CA LEU A 203 18.55 6.00 7.20
C LEU A 203 17.89 5.61 5.87
N ASP A 204 18.24 4.45 5.33
CA ASP A 204 17.61 3.92 4.11
C ASP A 204 16.09 3.76 4.28
N ALA A 205 15.64 3.18 5.40
CA ALA A 205 14.22 3.03 5.71
C ALA A 205 13.51 4.39 5.84
N GLU A 206 14.16 5.38 6.47
CA GLU A 206 13.62 6.74 6.61
C GLU A 206 13.51 7.45 5.24
N VAL A 207 14.52 7.29 4.38
CA VAL A 207 14.49 7.82 3.01
C VAL A 207 13.36 7.15 2.21
N CYS A 208 13.26 5.83 2.20
CA CYS A 208 12.18 5.11 1.52
C CYS A 208 10.79 5.55 2.00
N ALA A 209 10.62 5.72 3.31
CA ALA A 209 9.35 6.15 3.91
C ALA A 209 9.00 7.62 3.62
N SER A 210 9.93 8.45 3.14
CA SER A 210 9.73 9.88 2.94
C SER A 210 9.92 10.37 1.50
N LEU A 211 10.34 9.50 0.59
CA LEU A 211 10.69 9.86 -0.78
C LEU A 211 9.52 10.50 -1.53
N HIS A 212 8.30 10.03 -1.30
CA HIS A 212 7.06 10.55 -1.88
C HIS A 212 6.66 11.94 -1.38
N LEU A 213 7.23 12.42 -0.26
CA LEU A 213 6.98 13.78 0.27
C LEU A 213 7.52 14.87 -0.66
N ALA A 214 8.47 14.52 -1.52
CA ALA A 214 9.02 15.41 -2.54
C ALA A 214 8.06 15.66 -3.71
N MET A 215 7.00 14.85 -3.84
CA MET A 215 6.03 15.00 -4.92
C MET A 215 5.17 16.25 -4.74
N PRO A 216 4.89 16.98 -5.83
CA PRO A 216 3.97 18.11 -5.78
C PRO A 216 2.61 17.71 -5.18
N ARG A 217 1.97 18.64 -4.48
CA ARG A 217 0.61 18.47 -3.89
C ARG A 217 0.47 17.31 -2.90
N TRP A 218 1.57 16.84 -2.29
CA TRP A 218 1.48 15.81 -1.26
C TRP A 218 0.52 16.20 -0.13
N SER A 219 0.65 17.42 0.41
CA SER A 219 -0.24 17.91 1.49
C SER A 219 -1.71 17.97 1.03
N ASP A 220 -1.97 18.43 -0.19
CA ASP A 220 -3.34 18.57 -0.72
C ASP A 220 -4.04 17.22 -0.81
N SER A 221 -3.35 16.21 -1.33
CA SER A 221 -3.87 14.85 -1.43
C SER A 221 -4.15 14.23 -0.07
N LEU A 222 -3.23 14.42 0.88
CA LEU A 222 -3.40 13.90 2.24
C LEU A 222 -4.58 14.55 2.96
N ILE A 223 -4.74 15.87 2.80
CA ILE A 223 -5.88 16.63 3.31
C ILE A 223 -7.19 16.14 2.65
N ALA A 224 -7.22 16.00 1.33
CA ALA A 224 -8.39 15.55 0.58
C ALA A 224 -8.83 14.15 1.05
N PHE A 225 -7.90 13.20 1.15
CA PHE A 225 -8.19 11.85 1.66
C PHE A 225 -8.70 11.87 3.10
N THR A 226 -8.10 12.68 3.97
CA THR A 226 -8.54 12.81 5.37
C THR A 226 -9.95 13.41 5.46
N LYS A 227 -10.25 14.42 4.64
CA LYS A 227 -11.59 15.06 4.57
C LYS A 227 -12.65 14.15 3.98
N SER A 228 -12.29 13.22 3.07
CA SER A 228 -13.21 12.21 2.56
C SER A 228 -13.70 11.25 3.65
N GLY A 229 -12.99 11.16 4.77
CA GLY A 229 -13.21 10.21 5.86
C GLY A 229 -12.38 8.94 5.74
N GLY A 230 -11.64 8.77 4.64
CA GLY A 230 -10.81 7.61 4.38
C GLY A 230 -11.58 6.28 4.37
N TYR A 231 -10.86 5.18 4.51
CA TYR A 231 -11.50 3.86 4.60
C TYR A 231 -12.17 3.65 5.96
N GLY A 232 -13.44 3.25 5.90
CA GLY A 232 -14.23 2.88 7.07
C GLY A 232 -14.13 1.41 7.44
N SER A 233 -15.12 0.93 8.20
CA SER A 233 -15.23 -0.49 8.60
C SER A 233 -15.94 -1.31 7.54
N PHE A 234 -15.32 -2.40 7.12
CA PHE A 234 -15.89 -3.43 6.24
C PHE A 234 -16.48 -4.62 7.00
N ALA A 235 -16.60 -4.54 8.33
CA ALA A 235 -17.00 -5.69 9.17
C ALA A 235 -18.28 -6.40 8.70
N LYS A 236 -19.25 -5.67 8.17
CA LYS A 236 -20.49 -6.25 7.63
C LYS A 236 -20.28 -6.90 6.26
N GLN A 237 -19.47 -6.30 5.41
CA GLN A 237 -19.22 -6.73 4.03
C GLN A 237 -18.27 -7.94 3.96
N LEU A 238 -17.32 -8.05 4.91
CA LEU A 238 -16.33 -9.13 4.96
C LEU A 238 -16.96 -10.53 5.05
N ALA A 239 -18.16 -10.66 5.62
CA ALA A 239 -18.91 -11.92 5.66
C ALA A 239 -19.33 -12.43 4.26
N TYR A 240 -19.32 -11.55 3.26
CA TYR A 240 -19.68 -11.85 1.87
C TYR A 240 -18.47 -11.92 0.94
N LEU A 241 -17.24 -11.84 1.47
CA LEU A 241 -16.02 -11.89 0.67
C LEU A 241 -15.84 -13.31 0.08
N PRO A 242 -15.88 -13.45 -1.26
CA PRO A 242 -15.84 -14.77 -1.86
C PRO A 242 -14.43 -15.37 -1.96
N GLN A 243 -13.39 -14.52 -1.92
CA GLN A 243 -12.01 -14.93 -2.12
C GLN A 243 -11.46 -15.70 -0.90
N GLU A 244 -10.65 -16.73 -1.17
CA GLU A 244 -9.75 -17.25 -0.16
C GLU A 244 -8.82 -16.14 0.30
N THR A 245 -8.71 -15.95 1.62
CA THR A 245 -8.00 -14.82 2.21
C THR A 245 -6.92 -15.28 3.17
N LEU A 246 -5.69 -14.86 2.95
CA LEU A 246 -4.59 -15.00 3.90
C LEU A 246 -4.47 -13.70 4.72
N ILE A 247 -4.47 -13.84 6.03
CA ILE A 247 -4.27 -12.74 6.98
C ILE A 247 -2.89 -12.92 7.61
N LEU A 248 -1.97 -11.99 7.36
CA LEU A 248 -0.64 -11.95 7.96
C LEU A 248 -0.58 -10.81 8.96
N TRP A 249 -0.15 -11.10 10.18
CA TRP A 249 -0.13 -10.08 11.23
C TRP A 249 1.10 -10.22 12.11
N GLY A 250 1.80 -9.10 12.35
CA GLY A 250 2.90 -9.09 13.30
C GLY A 250 2.38 -9.22 14.75
N ASP A 251 2.99 -10.09 15.54
CA ASP A 251 2.60 -10.37 16.94
C ASP A 251 2.82 -9.15 17.86
N ARG A 252 3.62 -8.17 17.41
CA ARG A 252 3.98 -6.94 18.14
C ARG A 252 3.51 -5.67 17.44
N ASP A 253 2.45 -5.74 16.64
CA ASP A 253 1.86 -4.55 15.98
C ASP A 253 1.38 -3.53 17.02
N ARG A 254 2.02 -2.34 17.01
CA ARG A 254 1.70 -1.20 17.89
C ARG A 254 0.98 -0.06 17.16
N ILE A 255 0.70 -0.22 15.87
CA ILE A 255 -0.05 0.75 15.05
C ILE A 255 -1.55 0.41 15.11
N LEU A 256 -1.93 -0.77 14.64
CA LEU A 256 -3.33 -1.24 14.69
C LEU A 256 -3.60 -2.12 15.90
N GLY A 257 -2.55 -2.65 16.54
CA GLY A 257 -2.66 -3.66 17.57
C GLY A 257 -3.06 -5.02 16.98
N THR A 258 -3.23 -6.01 17.84
CA THR A 258 -3.43 -7.40 17.41
C THR A 258 -4.90 -7.86 17.43
N LYS A 259 -5.80 -7.07 18.04
CA LYS A 259 -7.21 -7.45 18.22
C LYS A 259 -7.99 -7.56 16.90
N ASP A 260 -7.63 -6.76 15.92
CA ASP A 260 -8.34 -6.72 14.65
C ASP A 260 -8.04 -7.96 13.79
N ALA A 261 -6.86 -8.60 13.93
CA ALA A 261 -6.52 -9.87 13.27
C ALA A 261 -7.54 -11.00 13.59
N ALA A 262 -7.86 -11.18 14.87
CA ALA A 262 -8.84 -12.17 15.30
C ALA A 262 -10.26 -11.83 14.79
N LYS A 263 -10.61 -10.55 14.66
CA LYS A 263 -11.90 -10.16 14.08
C LYS A 263 -11.97 -10.48 12.59
N PHE A 264 -10.92 -10.18 11.81
CA PHE A 264 -10.85 -10.59 10.41
C PHE A 264 -11.03 -12.10 10.28
N GLN A 265 -10.31 -12.87 11.09
CA GLN A 265 -10.41 -14.34 11.12
C GLN A 265 -11.82 -14.84 11.43
N SER A 266 -12.53 -14.19 12.36
CA SER A 266 -13.88 -14.62 12.76
C SER A 266 -14.97 -14.27 11.74
N ILE A 267 -14.73 -13.31 10.85
CA ILE A 267 -15.75 -12.78 9.93
C ILE A 267 -15.58 -13.29 8.51
N ILE A 268 -14.37 -13.38 7.99
CA ILE A 268 -14.12 -13.80 6.60
C ILE A 268 -14.37 -15.31 6.48
N PRO A 269 -15.24 -15.78 5.55
CA PRO A 269 -15.64 -17.18 5.51
C PRO A 269 -14.50 -18.15 5.19
N LYS A 270 -13.65 -17.79 4.21
CA LYS A 270 -12.54 -18.62 3.72
C LYS A 270 -11.22 -17.92 4.05
N ASN A 271 -10.73 -18.11 5.26
CA ASN A 271 -9.52 -17.42 5.68
C ASN A 271 -8.51 -18.34 6.39
N LYS A 272 -7.26 -17.86 6.39
CA LYS A 272 -6.18 -18.41 7.22
C LYS A 272 -5.46 -17.23 7.87
N LEU A 273 -5.39 -17.22 9.21
CA LEU A 273 -4.57 -16.26 9.96
C LEU A 273 -3.22 -16.87 10.29
N ILE A 274 -2.15 -16.13 10.00
CA ILE A 274 -0.77 -16.47 10.37
C ILE A 274 -0.17 -15.29 11.12
N TRP A 275 0.33 -15.55 12.31
CA TRP A 275 1.12 -14.61 13.07
C TRP A 275 2.57 -14.63 12.59
N ILE A 276 3.15 -13.46 12.40
CA ILE A 276 4.58 -13.32 12.09
C ILE A 276 5.29 -12.90 13.37
N ASP A 277 6.01 -13.86 13.93
CA ASP A 277 6.69 -13.70 15.21
C ASP A 277 7.77 -12.61 15.18
N ASN A 278 7.90 -11.89 16.29
CA ASN A 278 8.86 -10.81 16.47
C ASN A 278 8.79 -9.74 15.37
N SER A 279 7.57 -9.37 14.98
CA SER A 279 7.32 -8.39 13.95
C SER A 279 6.25 -7.39 14.38
N GLY A 280 6.44 -6.14 13.98
CA GLY A 280 5.50 -5.06 14.20
C GLY A 280 4.43 -4.98 13.11
N HIS A 281 4.04 -3.76 12.80
CA HIS A 281 3.00 -3.45 11.79
C HIS A 281 3.42 -3.80 10.35
N VAL A 282 4.71 -3.91 10.09
CA VAL A 282 5.29 -4.06 8.75
C VAL A 282 6.09 -5.37 8.60
N PRO A 283 5.45 -6.56 8.77
CA PRO A 283 6.14 -7.84 8.70
C PRO A 283 6.82 -8.08 7.35
N HIS A 284 6.30 -7.52 6.28
CA HIS A 284 6.88 -7.55 4.94
C HIS A 284 8.23 -6.80 4.82
N LEU A 285 8.54 -5.94 5.81
CA LEU A 285 9.83 -5.25 5.93
C LEU A 285 10.75 -5.88 6.99
N GLU A 286 10.19 -6.38 8.10
CA GLU A 286 10.98 -6.97 9.20
C GLU A 286 11.31 -8.44 8.99
N ARG A 287 10.39 -9.19 8.38
CA ARG A 287 10.45 -10.65 8.14
C ARG A 287 10.07 -10.98 6.71
N PRO A 288 10.71 -10.35 5.71
CA PRO A 288 10.29 -10.48 4.31
C PRO A 288 10.38 -11.92 3.80
N GLU A 289 11.35 -12.73 4.30
CA GLU A 289 11.50 -14.14 3.93
C GLU A 289 10.27 -14.96 4.35
N ILE A 290 9.91 -14.86 5.63
CA ILE A 290 8.78 -15.60 6.20
C ILE A 290 7.47 -15.11 5.55
N THR A 291 7.32 -13.78 5.40
CA THR A 291 6.15 -13.19 4.76
C THR A 291 5.99 -13.69 3.31
N ALA A 292 7.07 -13.68 2.52
CA ALA A 292 7.04 -14.21 1.16
C ALA A 292 6.73 -15.71 1.12
N GLN A 293 7.34 -16.49 2.01
CA GLN A 293 7.13 -17.93 2.09
C GLN A 293 5.66 -18.27 2.38
N GLU A 294 5.02 -17.59 3.32
CA GLU A 294 3.62 -17.84 3.65
C GLU A 294 2.66 -17.39 2.53
N ILE A 295 3.00 -16.29 1.83
CA ILE A 295 2.26 -15.87 0.62
C ILE A 295 2.40 -16.93 -0.47
N LEU A 296 3.61 -17.37 -0.80
CA LEU A 296 3.86 -18.33 -1.88
C LEU A 296 3.29 -19.72 -1.59
N LYS A 297 3.21 -20.15 -0.31
CA LYS A 297 2.53 -21.39 0.08
C LYS A 297 1.01 -21.30 -0.07
N PHE A 298 0.45 -20.10 0.06
CA PHE A 298 -0.99 -19.89 -0.01
C PHE A 298 -1.50 -19.81 -1.45
N ILE A 299 -0.70 -19.29 -2.38
CA ILE A 299 -1.09 -19.07 -3.78
C ILE A 299 -0.77 -20.27 -4.65
#